data_5150289a2ec6fa7a5bce3a8d77b6f8d1
#
_entry.id   5150289a2ec6fa7a5bce3a8d77b6f8d1
#
_cell.length_a   1.000
_cell.length_b   1.000
_cell.length_c   1.000
_cell.angle_alpha   90.00
_cell.angle_beta   90.00
_cell.angle_gamma   90.00
#
_symmetry.space_group_name_H-M   'P 1'
#
loop_
_entity.id
_entity.type
_entity.pdbx_description
1 polymer ?
#
loop_
_entity_poly.entity_id
_entity_poly.type
_entity_poly.pdbx_seq_one_letter_code
_entity_poly.pdbx_strand_id
1 'polypeptide(L)'
;PGYGWNRNQGWFQMEKTDVPTADQLAELQKVLGGSGGTDALATPKYWDEVKDPTVVEYFRLDPRSPATRDEYTRCVDAFMLTLDRSKFRIHSVDRVQNISLWQSYAVKKAATCSREDDPDKAARKYVRAWLFHGCPSDVVPKILQQGFNRSFCGKNATLYGKGVYFARDASYSTFPLYCAPDAQGVQTIFLVRAVVGQWSKGVKDALTPDVRDAARNILYDCTVDNVKDPSIFVTYHDAQAYPEYMIKFSQTTQHTGHPKAGLPAHR
;
A
#
# COMPACT_ATOMS: atom_id res chain seq x y z
N PRO A 1 16.37 2.52 -24.06
CA PRO A 1 17.16 1.29 -24.06
C PRO A 1 17.78 1.10 -22.67
N GLY A 2 17.38 0.02 -21.99
CA GLY A 2 17.97 -0.36 -20.73
C GLY A 2 19.26 -1.16 -20.94
N TYR A 3 20.10 -1.26 -19.90
CA TYR A 3 21.30 -2.08 -19.90
C TYR A 3 21.14 -3.20 -18.87
N GLY A 4 21.41 -4.44 -19.27
CA GLY A 4 21.52 -5.60 -18.37
C GLY A 4 22.99 -5.95 -18.12
N TRP A 5 23.29 -6.61 -16.99
CA TRP A 5 24.62 -7.10 -16.66
C TRP A 5 24.69 -8.62 -16.78
N ASN A 6 25.65 -9.13 -17.51
CA ASN A 6 25.93 -10.57 -17.62
C ASN A 6 27.34 -10.85 -17.13
N ARG A 7 27.50 -11.82 -16.23
CA ARG A 7 28.79 -12.16 -15.60
C ARG A 7 29.88 -12.54 -16.59
N ASN A 8 29.52 -13.05 -17.78
CA ASN A 8 30.45 -13.49 -18.82
C ASN A 8 30.65 -12.49 -19.95
N GLN A 9 29.79 -11.49 -20.12
CA GLN A 9 29.79 -10.54 -21.24
C GLN A 9 29.81 -9.07 -20.81
N GLY A 10 29.73 -8.79 -19.49
CA GLY A 10 29.64 -7.43 -18.99
C GLY A 10 28.26 -6.79 -19.22
N TRP A 11 28.25 -5.49 -19.42
CA TRP A 11 27.02 -4.75 -19.73
C TRP A 11 26.61 -4.95 -21.18
N PHE A 12 25.37 -5.33 -21.42
CA PHE A 12 24.78 -5.43 -22.75
C PHE A 12 23.52 -4.57 -22.84
N GLN A 13 23.23 -4.09 -24.04
CA GLN A 13 22.01 -3.33 -24.29
C GLN A 13 20.85 -4.30 -24.40
N MET A 14 19.85 -4.16 -23.53
CA MET A 14 18.60 -4.94 -23.62
C MET A 14 17.82 -4.47 -24.85
N GLU A 15 17.51 -5.39 -25.73
CA GLU A 15 16.61 -5.12 -26.85
C GLU A 15 15.19 -4.86 -26.33
N LYS A 16 14.41 -4.06 -27.03
CA LYS A 16 13.05 -3.63 -26.68
C LYS A 16 11.99 -4.77 -26.62
N THR A 17 12.43 -6.02 -26.63
CA THR A 17 11.57 -7.20 -26.80
C THR A 17 10.96 -7.79 -25.52
N ASP A 18 11.25 -7.20 -24.36
CA ASP A 18 10.78 -7.75 -23.07
C ASP A 18 9.45 -7.17 -22.57
N VAL A 19 8.80 -6.33 -23.36
CA VAL A 19 7.41 -5.94 -23.08
C VAL A 19 6.51 -6.99 -23.74
N PRO A 20 5.71 -7.75 -22.97
CA PRO A 20 4.80 -8.72 -23.56
C PRO A 20 3.91 -8.05 -24.61
N THR A 21 3.80 -8.67 -25.78
CA THR A 21 2.87 -8.19 -26.82
C THR A 21 1.43 -8.34 -26.34
N ALA A 22 0.51 -7.62 -26.96
CA ALA A 22 -0.92 -7.75 -26.66
C ALA A 22 -1.41 -9.21 -26.75
N ASP A 23 -0.88 -10.00 -27.70
CA ASP A 23 -1.21 -11.42 -27.86
C ASP A 23 -0.60 -12.29 -26.74
N GLN A 24 0.61 -11.98 -26.29
CA GLN A 24 1.22 -12.66 -25.13
C GLN A 24 0.51 -12.32 -23.82
N LEU A 25 0.02 -11.09 -23.67
CA LEU A 25 -0.82 -10.69 -22.55
C LEU A 25 -2.19 -11.40 -22.61
N ALA A 26 -2.78 -11.54 -23.81
CA ALA A 26 -4.03 -12.26 -24.01
C ALA A 26 -3.85 -13.77 -23.73
N GLU A 27 -2.73 -14.37 -24.13
CA GLU A 27 -2.39 -15.77 -23.83
C GLU A 27 -2.13 -16.00 -22.34
N LEU A 28 -1.40 -15.09 -21.68
CA LEU A 28 -1.24 -15.06 -20.21
C LEU A 28 -2.58 -14.92 -19.49
N GLN A 29 -3.47 -14.06 -19.99
CA GLN A 29 -4.84 -13.93 -19.50
C GLN A 29 -5.64 -15.22 -19.68
N LYS A 30 -5.42 -15.96 -20.76
CA LYS A 30 -6.09 -17.22 -21.04
C LYS A 30 -5.54 -18.37 -20.18
N VAL A 31 -4.24 -18.41 -19.91
CA VAL A 31 -3.59 -19.38 -19.03
C VAL A 31 -3.92 -19.11 -17.55
N LEU A 32 -4.03 -17.84 -17.15
CA LEU A 32 -4.52 -17.43 -15.83
C LEU A 32 -6.05 -17.51 -15.72
N GLY A 33 -6.76 -17.63 -16.84
CA GLY A 33 -8.21 -17.61 -17.04
C GLY A 33 -8.88 -18.99 -16.99
N GLY A 34 -8.49 -19.87 -16.11
CA GLY A 34 -9.46 -20.81 -15.54
C GLY A 34 -10.60 -19.97 -14.94
N SER A 35 -11.87 -20.38 -15.07
CA SER A 35 -13.13 -19.62 -14.90
C SER A 35 -13.28 -18.65 -13.70
N GLY A 36 -12.21 -18.29 -13.02
CA GLY A 36 -12.09 -17.27 -11.96
C GLY A 36 -10.97 -16.25 -12.19
N GLY A 37 -10.16 -16.37 -13.27
CA GLY A 37 -8.93 -15.55 -13.43
C GLY A 37 -9.14 -14.15 -13.99
N THR A 38 -10.15 -13.93 -14.81
CA THR A 38 -10.44 -12.61 -15.40
C THR A 38 -11.05 -11.64 -14.41
N ASP A 39 -11.84 -12.12 -13.45
CA ASP A 39 -12.42 -11.29 -12.38
C ASP A 39 -11.36 -10.80 -11.38
N ALA A 40 -10.28 -11.55 -11.17
CA ALA A 40 -9.23 -11.17 -10.23
C ALA A 40 -8.42 -9.93 -10.68
N LEU A 41 -8.31 -9.68 -11.98
CA LEU A 41 -7.60 -8.54 -12.56
C LEU A 41 -8.53 -7.35 -12.87
N ALA A 42 -9.84 -7.55 -12.76
CA ALA A 42 -10.81 -6.49 -13.01
C ALA A 42 -10.60 -5.31 -12.06
N THR A 43 -10.73 -4.12 -12.59
CA THR A 43 -10.72 -2.90 -11.79
C THR A 43 -11.97 -2.86 -10.88
N PRO A 44 -11.90 -2.22 -9.72
CA PRO A 44 -13.06 -2.08 -8.84
C PRO A 44 -14.22 -1.39 -9.54
N LYS A 45 -15.44 -1.87 -9.31
CA LYS A 45 -16.66 -1.32 -9.92
C LYS A 45 -16.95 0.15 -9.57
N TYR A 46 -16.32 0.66 -8.50
CA TYR A 46 -16.46 2.06 -8.08
C TYR A 46 -15.42 2.99 -8.71
N TRP A 47 -14.54 2.45 -9.57
CA TRP A 47 -13.61 3.29 -10.32
C TRP A 47 -14.34 3.98 -11.46
N ASP A 48 -13.92 5.20 -11.76
CA ASP A 48 -14.26 5.86 -13.01
C ASP A 48 -13.49 5.19 -14.16
N GLU A 49 -13.95 5.41 -15.39
CA GLU A 49 -13.29 4.90 -16.59
C GLU A 49 -11.87 5.48 -16.67
N VAL A 50 -10.87 4.59 -16.72
CA VAL A 50 -9.47 4.98 -16.91
C VAL A 50 -9.19 5.06 -18.41
N LYS A 51 -8.88 6.26 -18.89
CA LYS A 51 -8.68 6.52 -20.32
C LYS A 51 -7.34 5.99 -20.82
N ASP A 52 -6.30 6.11 -20.02
CA ASP A 52 -4.95 5.64 -20.33
C ASP A 52 -4.46 4.70 -19.22
N PRO A 53 -4.38 3.37 -19.47
CA PRO A 53 -3.95 2.41 -18.47
C PRO A 53 -2.45 2.53 -18.09
N THR A 54 -1.68 3.33 -18.82
CA THR A 54 -0.24 3.52 -18.55
C THR A 54 0.04 4.69 -17.61
N VAL A 55 -0.97 5.51 -17.31
CA VAL A 55 -0.85 6.68 -16.43
C VAL A 55 -1.66 6.46 -15.16
N VAL A 56 -1.16 7.01 -14.06
CA VAL A 56 -1.96 7.10 -12.84
C VAL A 56 -2.98 8.22 -12.97
N GLU A 57 -4.24 7.90 -12.72
CA GLU A 57 -5.30 8.89 -12.60
C GLU A 57 -5.73 8.99 -11.13
N TYR A 58 -6.13 10.18 -10.69
CA TYR A 58 -6.72 10.37 -9.37
C TYR A 58 -7.93 11.30 -9.46
N PHE A 59 -9.02 10.86 -8.85
CA PHE A 59 -10.31 11.51 -8.92
C PHE A 59 -10.65 12.17 -7.58
N ARG A 60 -10.89 13.47 -7.63
CA ARG A 60 -11.29 14.24 -6.47
C ARG A 60 -12.69 13.83 -6.02
N LEU A 61 -12.81 13.37 -4.78
CA LEU A 61 -14.11 13.11 -4.17
C LEU A 61 -14.73 14.43 -3.68
N ASP A 62 -15.91 14.78 -4.19
CA ASP A 62 -16.65 15.95 -3.73
C ASP A 62 -17.68 15.53 -2.66
N PRO A 63 -17.56 16.05 -1.41
CA PRO A 63 -18.52 15.75 -0.34
C PRO A 63 -19.94 16.25 -0.61
N ARG A 64 -20.12 17.14 -1.60
CA ARG A 64 -21.44 17.67 -2.00
C ARG A 64 -22.09 16.88 -3.13
N SER A 65 -21.30 16.11 -3.88
CA SER A 65 -21.80 15.29 -4.98
C SER A 65 -22.43 13.99 -4.45
N PRO A 66 -23.68 13.67 -4.79
CA PRO A 66 -24.29 12.39 -4.42
C PRO A 66 -23.48 11.18 -4.89
N ALA A 67 -22.74 11.30 -5.99
CA ALA A 67 -21.95 10.20 -6.56
C ALA A 67 -20.72 9.83 -5.71
N THR A 68 -20.12 10.79 -4.99
CA THR A 68 -18.86 10.59 -4.28
C THR A 68 -18.93 10.89 -2.78
N ARG A 69 -20.02 11.46 -2.28
CA ARG A 69 -20.19 11.87 -0.89
C ARG A 69 -19.99 10.72 0.10
N ASP A 70 -20.59 9.58 -0.15
CA ASP A 70 -20.54 8.44 0.76
C ASP A 70 -19.12 7.84 0.81
N GLU A 71 -18.43 7.82 -0.34
CA GLU A 71 -17.04 7.41 -0.44
C GLU A 71 -16.12 8.37 0.30
N TYR A 72 -16.30 9.68 0.06
CA TYR A 72 -15.60 10.73 0.79
C TYR A 72 -15.78 10.60 2.32
N THR A 73 -17.02 10.45 2.77
CA THR A 73 -17.36 10.36 4.19
C THR A 73 -16.67 9.16 4.84
N ARG A 74 -16.71 7.98 4.21
CA ARG A 74 -16.01 6.80 4.72
C ARG A 74 -14.50 7.00 4.87
N CYS A 75 -13.86 7.63 3.88
CA CYS A 75 -12.43 7.94 3.96
C CYS A 75 -12.11 8.90 5.11
N VAL A 76 -12.91 9.95 5.26
CA VAL A 76 -12.76 10.96 6.33
C VAL A 76 -12.99 10.34 7.70
N ASP A 77 -14.03 9.52 7.87
CA ASP A 77 -14.33 8.90 9.15
C ASP A 77 -13.25 7.91 9.58
N ALA A 78 -12.74 7.10 8.63
CA ALA A 78 -11.61 6.22 8.89
C ALA A 78 -10.36 7.00 9.31
N PHE A 79 -10.03 8.07 8.60
CA PHE A 79 -8.89 8.94 8.92
C PHE A 79 -9.05 9.60 10.29
N MET A 80 -10.23 10.11 10.59
CA MET A 80 -10.50 10.85 11.84
C MET A 80 -10.77 9.95 13.05
N LEU A 81 -10.84 8.63 12.88
CA LEU A 81 -11.22 7.70 13.95
C LEU A 81 -10.34 7.82 15.20
N THR A 82 -9.04 8.06 15.00
CA THR A 82 -8.04 8.14 16.08
C THR A 82 -7.44 9.53 16.23
N LEU A 83 -8.06 10.54 15.61
CA LEU A 83 -7.58 11.92 15.60
C LEU A 83 -8.57 12.88 16.30
N ASP A 84 -8.04 13.92 16.91
CA ASP A 84 -8.85 15.03 17.43
C ASP A 84 -9.30 15.91 16.25
N ARG A 85 -10.57 15.80 15.87
CA ARG A 85 -11.16 16.55 14.73
C ARG A 85 -10.94 18.05 14.77
N SER A 86 -10.77 18.64 15.95
CA SER A 86 -10.54 20.09 16.11
C SER A 86 -9.13 20.52 15.65
N LYS A 87 -8.19 19.57 15.58
CA LYS A 87 -6.78 19.83 15.25
C LYS A 87 -6.41 19.50 13.80
N PHE A 88 -7.34 18.94 13.03
CA PHE A 88 -7.07 18.50 11.66
C PHE A 88 -8.06 19.11 10.69
N ARG A 89 -7.55 19.69 9.60
CA ARG A 89 -8.34 20.21 8.49
C ARG A 89 -8.03 19.41 7.23
N ILE A 90 -9.05 18.76 6.66
CA ILE A 90 -8.93 18.05 5.37
C ILE A 90 -9.07 19.08 4.24
N HIS A 91 -8.13 19.02 3.29
CA HIS A 91 -8.12 19.83 2.07
C HIS A 91 -8.70 19.06 0.89
N SER A 92 -8.36 17.78 0.79
CA SER A 92 -8.87 16.91 -0.27
C SER A 92 -8.82 15.43 0.11
N VAL A 93 -9.71 14.68 -0.53
CA VAL A 93 -9.66 13.22 -0.63
C VAL A 93 -9.70 12.87 -2.11
N ASP A 94 -8.69 12.14 -2.57
CA ASP A 94 -8.58 11.76 -3.97
C ASP A 94 -8.51 10.22 -4.05
N ARG A 95 -9.36 9.60 -4.88
CA ARG A 95 -9.28 8.17 -5.21
C ARG A 95 -8.17 7.98 -6.24
N VAL A 96 -7.25 7.06 -5.98
CA VAL A 96 -6.13 6.72 -6.87
C VAL A 96 -6.53 5.56 -7.76
N GLN A 97 -6.34 5.71 -9.07
CA GLN A 97 -6.61 4.68 -10.07
C GLN A 97 -5.35 4.45 -10.92
N ASN A 98 -4.62 3.39 -10.59
CA ASN A 98 -3.46 2.92 -11.31
C ASN A 98 -3.66 1.45 -11.64
N ILE A 99 -3.98 1.13 -12.88
CA ILE A 99 -4.33 -0.22 -13.35
C ILE A 99 -3.19 -1.19 -13.10
N SER A 100 -1.95 -0.81 -13.43
CA SER A 100 -0.78 -1.69 -13.27
C SER A 100 -0.53 -2.07 -11.81
N LEU A 101 -0.58 -1.08 -10.90
CA LEU A 101 -0.44 -1.34 -9.47
C LEU A 101 -1.60 -2.16 -8.92
N TRP A 102 -2.84 -1.87 -9.38
CA TRP A 102 -4.01 -2.63 -8.98
C TRP A 102 -3.91 -4.10 -9.39
N GLN A 103 -3.53 -4.38 -10.63
CA GLN A 103 -3.38 -5.75 -11.15
C GLN A 103 -2.31 -6.52 -10.37
N SER A 104 -1.16 -5.91 -10.12
CA SER A 104 -0.09 -6.50 -9.30
C SER A 104 -0.59 -6.85 -7.90
N TYR A 105 -1.30 -5.92 -7.25
CA TYR A 105 -1.94 -6.14 -5.96
C TYR A 105 -3.00 -7.24 -6.02
N ALA A 106 -3.86 -7.26 -7.04
CA ALA A 106 -4.93 -8.23 -7.20
C ALA A 106 -4.42 -9.66 -7.35
N VAL A 107 -3.35 -9.87 -8.13
CA VAL A 107 -2.65 -11.16 -8.25
C VAL A 107 -2.10 -11.61 -6.90
N LYS A 108 -1.41 -10.71 -6.18
CA LYS A 108 -0.87 -11.04 -4.85
C LYS A 108 -1.97 -11.37 -3.86
N LYS A 109 -3.07 -10.62 -3.89
CA LYS A 109 -4.26 -10.89 -3.07
C LYS A 109 -4.85 -12.27 -3.38
N ALA A 110 -5.10 -12.57 -4.65
CA ALA A 110 -5.66 -13.84 -5.09
C ALA A 110 -4.79 -15.03 -4.63
N ALA A 111 -3.47 -14.97 -4.88
CA ALA A 111 -2.52 -15.99 -4.46
C ALA A 111 -2.42 -16.17 -2.94
N THR A 112 -2.65 -15.13 -2.15
CA THR A 112 -2.64 -15.22 -0.69
C THR A 112 -3.97 -15.74 -0.16
N CYS A 113 -5.08 -15.29 -0.74
CA CYS A 113 -6.43 -15.68 -0.32
C CYS A 113 -6.79 -17.12 -0.71
N SER A 114 -6.19 -17.68 -1.79
CA SER A 114 -6.41 -19.08 -2.17
C SER A 114 -5.95 -20.13 -1.13
N ARG A 115 -5.38 -19.69 -0.03
CA ARG A 115 -5.05 -20.56 1.12
C ARG A 115 -6.25 -20.87 2.00
N GLU A 116 -7.39 -20.27 1.76
CA GLU A 116 -8.68 -20.51 2.43
C GLU A 116 -9.73 -20.82 1.36
N ASP A 117 -10.58 -21.81 1.59
CA ASP A 117 -11.63 -22.20 0.66
C ASP A 117 -12.77 -21.17 0.59
N ASP A 118 -13.03 -20.46 1.70
CA ASP A 118 -14.02 -19.41 1.78
C ASP A 118 -13.40 -18.04 1.43
N PRO A 119 -13.78 -17.40 0.29
CA PRO A 119 -13.21 -16.13 -0.15
C PRO A 119 -13.42 -14.97 0.84
N ASP A 120 -14.57 -14.92 1.52
CA ASP A 120 -14.88 -13.87 2.48
C ASP A 120 -14.06 -14.04 3.75
N LYS A 121 -13.89 -15.27 4.23
CA LYS A 121 -12.98 -15.59 5.33
C LYS A 121 -11.54 -15.26 4.98
N ALA A 122 -11.10 -15.62 3.76
CA ALA A 122 -9.78 -15.31 3.26
C ALA A 122 -9.52 -13.80 3.23
N ALA A 123 -10.47 -13.03 2.70
CA ALA A 123 -10.36 -11.57 2.63
C ALA A 123 -10.27 -10.94 4.03
N ARG A 124 -11.13 -11.34 4.96
CA ARG A 124 -11.08 -10.84 6.37
C ARG A 124 -9.78 -11.21 7.07
N LYS A 125 -9.23 -12.39 6.79
CA LYS A 125 -8.04 -12.90 7.45
C LYS A 125 -6.76 -12.27 6.91
N TYR A 126 -6.63 -12.15 5.60
CA TYR A 126 -5.37 -11.84 4.92
C TYR A 126 -5.27 -10.44 4.34
N VAL A 127 -6.39 -9.71 4.28
CA VAL A 127 -6.39 -8.34 3.73
C VAL A 127 -6.77 -7.35 4.81
N ARG A 128 -6.10 -6.20 4.80
CA ARG A 128 -6.49 -5.02 5.56
C ARG A 128 -6.86 -3.93 4.57
N ALA A 129 -8.09 -3.47 4.67
CA ALA A 129 -8.48 -2.24 4.02
C ALA A 129 -8.08 -1.07 4.92
N TRP A 130 -7.52 -0.03 4.31
CA TRP A 130 -7.28 1.25 4.96
C TRP A 130 -6.33 1.22 6.14
N LEU A 131 -5.16 0.62 5.91
CA LEU A 131 -3.97 0.97 6.67
C LEU A 131 -3.48 2.34 6.21
N PHE A 132 -2.75 3.03 7.08
CA PHE A 132 -2.29 4.39 6.82
C PHE A 132 -0.79 4.42 6.52
N HIS A 133 -0.41 5.24 5.52
CA HIS A 133 0.99 5.51 5.21
C HIS A 133 1.18 7.01 4.96
N GLY A 134 1.87 7.68 5.87
CA GLY A 134 2.30 9.06 5.71
C GLY A 134 3.64 9.14 4.97
N CYS A 135 3.80 10.11 4.11
CA CYS A 135 5.07 10.36 3.43
C CYS A 135 5.28 11.86 3.16
N PRO A 136 6.54 12.29 2.96
CA PRO A 136 6.84 13.64 2.47
C PRO A 136 6.26 13.90 1.08
N SER A 137 5.98 15.15 0.76
CA SER A 137 5.30 15.56 -0.48
C SER A 137 6.07 15.16 -1.76
N ASP A 138 7.41 15.13 -1.72
CA ASP A 138 8.27 14.69 -2.84
C ASP A 138 8.21 13.19 -3.12
N VAL A 139 7.73 12.39 -2.16
CA VAL A 139 7.55 10.94 -2.30
C VAL A 139 6.19 10.58 -2.90
N VAL A 140 5.19 11.46 -2.75
CA VAL A 140 3.82 11.21 -3.24
C VAL A 140 3.76 10.81 -4.72
N PRO A 141 4.38 11.53 -5.67
CA PRO A 141 4.34 11.14 -7.10
C PRO A 141 4.97 9.76 -7.35
N LYS A 142 6.00 9.40 -6.57
CA LYS A 142 6.67 8.10 -6.70
C LYS A 142 5.76 6.95 -6.27
N ILE A 143 5.04 7.12 -5.14
CA ILE A 143 4.06 6.14 -4.67
C ILE A 143 2.90 6.00 -5.66
N LEU A 144 2.39 7.11 -6.19
CA LEU A 144 1.30 7.09 -7.15
C LEU A 144 1.66 6.34 -8.44
N GLN A 145 2.90 6.50 -8.92
CA GLN A 145 3.37 5.88 -10.17
C GLN A 145 3.92 4.47 -9.99
N GLN A 146 4.67 4.22 -8.91
CA GLN A 146 5.45 2.99 -8.73
C GLN A 146 4.99 2.12 -7.55
N GLY A 147 4.01 2.58 -6.77
CA GLY A 147 3.57 1.90 -5.55
C GLY A 147 4.56 2.06 -4.39
N PHE A 148 4.41 1.19 -3.41
CA PHE A 148 5.22 1.20 -2.18
C PHE A 148 6.48 0.35 -2.36
N ASN A 149 7.55 0.96 -2.84
CA ASN A 149 8.82 0.29 -3.10
C ASN A 149 9.66 0.18 -1.82
N ARG A 150 9.92 -1.07 -1.37
CA ARG A 150 10.72 -1.35 -0.17
C ARG A 150 12.18 -0.89 -0.26
N SER A 151 12.71 -0.63 -1.44
CA SER A 151 14.08 -0.12 -1.62
C SER A 151 14.28 1.26 -0.97
N PHE A 152 13.19 1.97 -0.69
CA PHE A 152 13.21 3.24 0.04
C PHE A 152 13.00 3.09 1.55
N CYS A 153 12.92 1.85 2.07
CA CYS A 153 12.81 1.62 3.52
C CYS A 153 14.08 2.05 4.26
N GLY A 154 13.95 2.27 5.58
CA GLY A 154 15.10 2.54 6.45
C GLY A 154 15.41 4.01 6.69
N LYS A 155 14.70 4.94 6.04
CA LYS A 155 14.90 6.39 6.28
C LYS A 155 14.46 6.81 7.69
N ASN A 156 13.37 6.22 8.22
CA ASN A 156 12.79 6.64 9.49
C ASN A 156 13.00 5.62 10.61
N ALA A 157 12.78 4.35 10.36
CA ALA A 157 13.02 3.26 11.34
C ALA A 157 12.96 1.89 10.66
N THR A 158 13.66 0.90 11.27
CA THR A 158 13.62 -0.50 10.84
C THR A 158 13.34 -1.43 12.02
N LEU A 159 12.64 -0.91 13.04
CA LEU A 159 12.42 -1.58 14.32
C LEU A 159 11.73 -2.94 14.18
N TYR A 160 10.86 -3.06 13.19
CA TYR A 160 10.09 -4.29 12.93
C TYR A 160 10.46 -4.94 11.59
N GLY A 161 11.62 -4.58 11.02
CA GLY A 161 12.18 -5.10 9.78
C GLY A 161 12.36 -4.04 8.69
N LYS A 162 13.15 -4.39 7.66
CA LYS A 162 13.44 -3.55 6.48
C LYS A 162 12.39 -3.76 5.40
N GLY A 163 11.19 -3.24 5.62
CA GLY A 163 10.07 -3.25 4.69
C GLY A 163 9.33 -1.93 4.66
N VAL A 164 8.17 -1.89 4.01
CA VAL A 164 7.28 -0.73 3.99
C VAL A 164 6.31 -0.80 5.16
N TYR A 165 6.23 0.27 5.91
CA TYR A 165 5.45 0.38 7.14
C TYR A 165 4.06 0.96 6.88
N PHE A 166 3.06 0.30 7.43
CA PHE A 166 1.66 0.77 7.44
C PHE A 166 1.13 0.72 8.85
N ALA A 167 0.38 1.74 9.25
CA ALA A 167 -0.25 1.80 10.56
C ALA A 167 -1.76 1.52 10.47
N ARG A 168 -2.30 0.85 11.50
CA ARG A 168 -3.74 0.70 11.68
C ARG A 168 -4.41 2.05 11.97
N ASP A 169 -3.73 2.90 12.72
CA ASP A 169 -4.26 4.15 13.24
C ASP A 169 -3.61 5.35 12.53
N ALA A 170 -4.44 6.27 12.03
CA ALA A 170 -3.97 7.48 11.34
C ALA A 170 -3.07 8.34 12.23
N SER A 171 -3.32 8.36 13.53
CA SER A 171 -2.54 9.14 14.51
C SER A 171 -1.05 8.83 14.50
N TYR A 172 -0.66 7.59 14.17
CA TYR A 172 0.75 7.24 14.00
C TYR A 172 1.32 7.84 12.72
N SER A 173 0.63 7.66 11.60
CA SER A 173 1.12 8.05 10.27
C SER A 173 1.03 9.56 10.00
N THR A 174 0.22 10.32 10.75
CA THR A 174 0.14 11.79 10.64
C THR A 174 1.28 12.52 11.33
N PHE A 175 2.13 11.79 12.08
CA PHE A 175 3.23 12.42 12.80
C PHE A 175 4.23 13.06 11.83
N PRO A 176 4.70 14.32 12.06
CA PRO A 176 5.57 15.04 11.12
C PRO A 176 6.86 14.34 10.73
N LEU A 177 7.37 13.43 11.56
CA LEU A 177 8.54 12.61 11.24
C LEU A 177 8.27 11.68 10.04
N TYR A 178 7.04 11.16 9.91
CA TYR A 178 6.64 10.23 8.84
C TYR A 178 5.91 10.94 7.70
N CYS A 179 5.19 12.01 8.03
CA CYS A 179 4.35 12.79 7.14
C CYS A 179 4.74 14.26 7.25
N ALA A 180 5.93 14.61 6.74
CA ALA A 180 6.42 15.97 6.80
C ALA A 180 5.49 16.95 6.04
N PRO A 181 5.10 18.08 6.65
CA PRO A 181 4.34 19.11 5.95
C PRO A 181 5.17 19.75 4.84
N ASP A 182 4.52 20.13 3.75
CA ASP A 182 5.13 20.94 2.70
C ASP A 182 5.28 22.43 3.14
N ALA A 183 5.74 23.27 2.21
CA ALA A 183 5.95 24.70 2.47
C ALA A 183 4.66 25.46 2.84
N GLN A 184 3.49 24.92 2.54
CA GLN A 184 2.17 25.46 2.87
C GLN A 184 1.58 24.84 4.14
N GLY A 185 2.32 23.96 4.82
CA GLY A 185 1.87 23.23 6.00
C GLY A 185 0.93 22.07 5.68
N VAL A 186 0.83 21.66 4.42
CA VAL A 186 -0.01 20.53 3.97
C VAL A 186 0.76 19.23 4.07
N GLN A 187 0.12 18.24 4.63
CA GLN A 187 0.60 16.88 4.76
C GLN A 187 -0.20 15.93 3.86
N THR A 188 0.41 14.82 3.43
CA THR A 188 -0.25 13.82 2.60
C THR A 188 -0.16 12.45 3.24
N ILE A 189 -1.31 11.78 3.37
CA ILE A 189 -1.42 10.41 3.85
C ILE A 189 -2.19 9.55 2.85
N PHE A 190 -1.77 8.30 2.71
CA PHE A 190 -2.49 7.31 1.91
C PHE A 190 -3.34 6.40 2.81
N LEU A 191 -4.56 6.12 2.36
CA LEU A 191 -5.34 4.96 2.79
C LEU A 191 -4.96 3.81 1.86
N VAL A 192 -4.48 2.73 2.45
CA VAL A 192 -3.80 1.67 1.74
C VAL A 192 -4.55 0.36 1.91
N ARG A 193 -4.80 -0.32 0.81
CA ARG A 193 -5.23 -1.71 0.80
C ARG A 193 -4.00 -2.60 0.88
N ALA A 194 -3.89 -3.45 1.90
CA ALA A 194 -2.72 -4.29 2.10
C ALA A 194 -3.05 -5.77 2.23
N VAL A 195 -2.29 -6.62 1.54
CA VAL A 195 -2.26 -8.08 1.73
C VAL A 195 -1.25 -8.36 2.83
N VAL A 196 -1.73 -8.53 4.05
CA VAL A 196 -0.89 -8.79 5.22
C VAL A 196 -0.65 -10.29 5.43
N GLY A 197 -1.52 -11.15 4.89
CA GLY A 197 -1.40 -12.61 5.01
C GLY A 197 -1.29 -13.08 6.46
N GLN A 198 -0.35 -13.99 6.72
CA GLN A 198 0.05 -14.41 8.06
C GLN A 198 1.31 -13.66 8.47
N TRP A 199 1.39 -13.23 9.73
CA TRP A 199 2.48 -12.40 10.21
C TRP A 199 3.27 -13.02 11.37
N SER A 200 4.55 -12.63 11.47
CA SER A 200 5.40 -12.88 12.63
C SER A 200 5.71 -11.58 13.38
N LYS A 201 6.33 -11.70 14.54
CA LYS A 201 6.89 -10.56 15.28
C LYS A 201 8.00 -9.93 14.45
N GLY A 202 7.97 -8.60 14.30
CA GLY A 202 9.05 -7.87 13.64
C GLY A 202 10.34 -7.86 14.48
N VAL A 203 11.46 -8.01 13.80
CA VAL A 203 12.80 -7.93 14.37
C VAL A 203 13.54 -6.78 13.71
N LYS A 204 14.25 -5.99 14.53
CA LYS A 204 15.00 -4.84 14.04
C LYS A 204 15.99 -5.26 12.94
N ASP A 205 15.99 -4.49 11.85
CA ASP A 205 16.85 -4.65 10.68
C ASP A 205 16.71 -5.97 9.91
N ALA A 206 15.73 -6.83 10.25
CA ALA A 206 15.47 -8.05 9.50
C ALA A 206 15.10 -7.73 8.03
N LEU A 207 15.73 -8.46 7.11
CA LEU A 207 15.50 -8.29 5.66
C LEU A 207 14.26 -9.01 5.16
N THR A 208 13.79 -10.00 5.91
CA THR A 208 12.64 -10.85 5.60
C THR A 208 11.86 -11.16 6.88
N PRO A 209 10.58 -11.52 6.79
CA PRO A 209 9.88 -12.16 7.90
C PRO A 209 10.54 -13.49 8.29
N ASP A 210 10.16 -14.01 9.46
CA ASP A 210 10.58 -15.33 9.91
C ASP A 210 10.07 -16.45 9.00
N VAL A 211 10.70 -17.63 9.13
CA VAL A 211 10.25 -18.85 8.45
C VAL A 211 8.99 -19.37 9.15
N ARG A 212 7.91 -19.55 8.37
CA ARG A 212 6.65 -20.12 8.82
C ARG A 212 6.61 -21.64 8.70
N ASP A 213 7.19 -22.17 7.62
CA ASP A 213 7.29 -23.60 7.33
C ASP A 213 8.71 -23.91 6.84
N ALA A 214 9.51 -24.50 7.71
CA ALA A 214 10.92 -24.79 7.41
C ALA A 214 11.08 -25.88 6.37
N ALA A 215 10.16 -26.87 6.31
CA ALA A 215 10.25 -27.96 5.36
C ALA A 215 10.04 -27.52 3.91
N ARG A 216 9.27 -26.42 3.72
CA ARG A 216 8.94 -25.86 2.41
C ARG A 216 9.63 -24.51 2.14
N ASN A 217 10.46 -24.03 3.04
CA ASN A 217 11.06 -22.69 2.99
C ASN A 217 10.03 -21.55 2.83
N ILE A 218 8.86 -21.67 3.46
CA ILE A 218 7.81 -20.67 3.38
C ILE A 218 7.98 -19.68 4.52
N LEU A 219 8.08 -18.39 4.18
CA LEU A 219 8.13 -17.29 5.14
C LEU A 219 6.72 -16.87 5.55
N TYR A 220 6.62 -16.14 6.66
CA TYR A 220 5.45 -15.30 6.93
C TYR A 220 5.30 -14.23 5.85
N ASP A 221 4.10 -13.68 5.68
CA ASP A 221 3.81 -12.72 4.61
C ASP A 221 4.23 -11.29 4.97
N CYS A 222 4.20 -10.95 6.26
CA CYS A 222 4.63 -9.66 6.79
C CYS A 222 5.09 -9.79 8.25
N THR A 223 5.61 -8.70 8.80
CA THR A 223 5.91 -8.59 10.23
C THR A 223 5.06 -7.52 10.90
N VAL A 224 4.90 -7.60 12.22
CA VAL A 224 4.09 -6.70 13.01
C VAL A 224 4.80 -6.27 14.31
N ASP A 225 4.36 -5.16 14.88
CA ASP A 225 4.79 -4.67 16.19
C ASP A 225 4.30 -5.57 17.34
N ASN A 226 3.08 -6.08 17.26
CA ASN A 226 2.47 -6.96 18.25
C ASN A 226 1.67 -8.07 17.56
N VAL A 227 2.03 -9.32 17.78
CA VAL A 227 1.39 -10.48 17.10
C VAL A 227 -0.08 -10.65 17.48
N LYS A 228 -0.46 -10.30 18.74
CA LYS A 228 -1.83 -10.48 19.24
C LYS A 228 -2.77 -9.34 18.82
N ASP A 229 -2.26 -8.11 18.80
CA ASP A 229 -3.02 -6.91 18.42
C ASP A 229 -2.13 -5.97 17.61
N PRO A 230 -1.95 -6.22 16.29
CA PRO A 230 -1.06 -5.43 15.46
C PRO A 230 -1.57 -4.00 15.27
N SER A 231 -0.71 -3.03 15.51
CA SER A 231 -0.92 -1.63 15.14
C SER A 231 -0.04 -1.19 13.96
N ILE A 232 1.09 -1.87 13.75
CA ILE A 232 2.02 -1.63 12.63
C ILE A 232 2.18 -2.93 11.84
N PHE A 233 2.09 -2.82 10.53
CA PHE A 233 2.34 -3.89 9.57
C PHE A 233 3.50 -3.50 8.67
N VAL A 234 4.45 -4.41 8.45
CA VAL A 234 5.61 -4.20 7.59
C VAL A 234 5.57 -5.21 6.46
N THR A 235 5.42 -4.75 5.23
CA THR A 235 5.38 -5.60 4.03
C THR A 235 6.73 -5.65 3.34
N TYR A 236 7.00 -6.74 2.63
CA TYR A 236 8.30 -7.03 2.02
C TYR A 236 8.24 -7.21 0.50
N HIS A 237 7.04 -7.16 -0.09
CA HIS A 237 6.84 -7.21 -1.54
C HIS A 237 6.01 -6.02 -1.99
N ASP A 238 6.42 -5.38 -3.08
CA ASP A 238 5.79 -4.16 -3.59
C ASP A 238 4.32 -4.39 -3.97
N ALA A 239 3.98 -5.59 -4.48
CA ALA A 239 2.61 -5.97 -4.82
C ALA A 239 1.67 -6.22 -3.60
N GLN A 240 2.18 -6.17 -2.35
CA GLN A 240 1.34 -6.38 -1.16
C GLN A 240 0.48 -5.18 -0.81
N ALA A 241 0.73 -4.00 -1.36
CA ALA A 241 0.05 -2.79 -0.97
C ALA A 241 -0.38 -1.95 -2.18
N TYR A 242 -1.61 -1.41 -2.11
CA TYR A 242 -2.18 -0.54 -3.12
C TYR A 242 -2.61 0.79 -2.48
N PRO A 243 -2.15 1.97 -2.99
CA PRO A 243 -2.56 3.28 -2.49
C PRO A 243 -3.97 3.60 -3.01
N GLU A 244 -5.01 3.25 -2.24
CA GLU A 244 -6.40 3.35 -2.69
C GLU A 244 -6.92 4.79 -2.67
N TYR A 245 -6.60 5.53 -1.60
CA TYR A 245 -6.95 6.95 -1.49
C TYR A 245 -5.78 7.77 -0.99
N MET A 246 -5.75 9.02 -1.40
CA MET A 246 -4.82 10.03 -0.92
C MET A 246 -5.61 11.15 -0.22
N ILE A 247 -5.25 11.45 1.03
CA ILE A 247 -5.83 12.55 1.80
C ILE A 247 -4.77 13.63 1.99
N LYS A 248 -5.10 14.86 1.60
CA LYS A 248 -4.32 16.05 1.94
C LYS A 248 -4.97 16.76 3.11
N PHE A 249 -4.18 17.07 4.13
CA PHE A 249 -4.66 17.71 5.35
C PHE A 249 -3.62 18.65 5.94
N SER A 250 -4.03 19.50 6.90
CA SER A 250 -3.11 20.27 7.74
C SER A 250 -3.47 20.09 9.21
N GLN A 251 -2.47 20.31 10.08
CA GLN A 251 -2.66 20.32 11.52
C GLN A 251 -2.67 21.78 12.01
N THR A 252 -3.60 22.11 12.90
CA THR A 252 -3.71 23.47 13.49
C THR A 252 -2.70 23.71 14.60
N THR A 253 -2.11 22.64 15.15
CA THR A 253 -1.04 22.68 16.15
C THR A 253 0.15 21.87 15.67
N GLN A 254 1.35 22.49 15.65
CA GLN A 254 2.58 21.74 15.37
C GLN A 254 2.87 20.78 16.54
N HIS A 255 3.10 19.52 16.22
CA HIS A 255 3.60 18.56 17.20
C HIS A 255 5.06 18.89 17.55
N THR A 256 5.30 19.31 18.80
CA THR A 256 6.65 19.59 19.32
C THR A 256 7.34 18.40 19.97
N GLY A 257 6.80 17.17 19.83
CA GLY A 257 7.33 15.95 20.47
C GLY A 257 7.75 14.88 19.46
N HIS A 258 8.83 14.12 19.77
CA HIS A 258 9.15 12.90 19.03
C HIS A 258 8.18 11.77 19.41
N PRO A 259 7.72 10.94 18.47
CA PRO A 259 7.03 9.71 18.82
C PRO A 259 8.04 8.84 19.57
N LYS A 260 7.75 8.49 20.81
CA LYS A 260 8.54 7.49 21.51
C LYS A 260 8.42 6.18 20.72
N ALA A 261 9.54 5.70 20.17
CA ALA A 261 9.61 4.36 19.62
C ALA A 261 9.14 3.39 20.71
N GLY A 262 8.02 2.72 20.49
CA GLY A 262 7.51 1.73 21.45
C GLY A 262 6.46 2.24 22.42
N LEU A 263 5.65 3.23 22.10
CA LEU A 263 4.47 3.52 22.93
C LEU A 263 3.49 2.33 22.86
N PRO A 264 3.17 1.72 24.03
CA PRO A 264 2.11 0.72 24.11
C PRO A 264 0.77 1.39 23.75
N ALA A 265 -0.11 0.61 23.10
CA ALA A 265 -1.48 0.99 22.87
C ALA A 265 -2.08 1.54 24.16
N HIS A 266 -2.64 2.73 24.11
CA HIS A 266 -3.48 3.23 25.19
C HIS A 266 -4.68 2.31 25.37
N ARG A 267 -4.99 2.05 26.60
CA ARG A 267 -6.01 1.20 27.23
C ARG A 267 -7.35 1.17 26.52
#